data_700a4e63524ed7301fb9338c9487beb0
#
_entry.id   700a4e63524ed7301fb9338c9487beb0
#
_cell.length_a   1.000
_cell.length_b   1.000
_cell.length_c   1.000
_cell.angle_alpha   90.00
_cell.angle_beta   90.00
_cell.angle_gamma   90.00
#
_symmetry.space_group_name_H-M   'P 1'
#
loop_
_entity.id
_entity.type
_entity.pdbx_description
1 polymer ?
#
loop_
_entity_poly.entity_id
_entity_poly.type
_entity_poly.pdbx_seq_one_letter_code
_entity_poly.pdbx_strand_id
1 'polypeptide(L)'
;MTIERRHVGKRLSELVIHRGSGTVYLAGQVARDPTADVTGQVRQVLAQIDALLAEAGTDKTRILSATIHLPDMRDFPALNAVWEDWVVAGATPARATVQAHLAAPEYKVEVQVVAALGSA
;
A
#
# COMPACT_ATOMS: atom_id res chain seq x y z
N MET A 1 1.79 -14.91 21.08
CA MET A 1 2.13 -13.50 20.74
C MET A 1 1.06 -12.90 19.89
N THR A 2 0.60 -11.73 20.25
CA THR A 2 -0.45 -11.03 19.52
C THR A 2 0.10 -10.18 18.36
N ILE A 3 1.36 -9.85 18.37
CA ILE A 3 2.00 -9.00 17.34
C ILE A 3 3.08 -9.80 16.62
N GLU A 4 2.94 -9.89 15.29
CA GLU A 4 3.95 -10.45 14.41
C GLU A 4 4.52 -9.38 13.52
N ARG A 5 5.83 -9.40 13.31
CA ARG A 5 6.51 -8.48 12.41
C ARG A 5 7.26 -9.27 11.37
N ARG A 6 7.20 -8.81 10.11
CA ARG A 6 7.87 -9.43 8.98
C ARG A 6 8.70 -8.40 8.23
N HIS A 7 9.78 -8.86 7.63
CA HIS A 7 10.74 -8.01 6.94
C HIS A 7 11.21 -6.89 7.87
N VAL A 8 11.67 -7.29 9.05
CA VAL A 8 12.10 -6.38 10.09
C VAL A 8 13.44 -5.79 9.70
N GLY A 9 13.48 -4.48 9.52
CA GLY A 9 14.70 -3.74 9.25
C GLY A 9 15.14 -2.95 10.46
N LYS A 10 16.20 -2.18 10.25
CA LYS A 10 16.79 -1.35 11.32
C LYS A 10 15.85 -0.20 11.72
N ARG A 11 15.04 0.30 10.77
CA ARG A 11 14.17 1.46 10.99
C ARG A 11 12.70 1.11 11.03
N LEU A 12 12.28 0.05 10.32
CA LEU A 12 10.86 -0.29 10.20
C LEU A 12 10.69 -1.77 9.88
N SER A 13 9.48 -2.24 10.06
CA SER A 13 9.02 -3.52 9.54
C SER A 13 8.08 -3.27 8.36
N GLU A 14 8.21 -4.04 7.29
CA GLU A 14 7.32 -3.90 6.13
C GLU A 14 5.88 -4.31 6.44
N LEU A 15 5.71 -5.24 7.38
CA LEU A 15 4.43 -5.84 7.68
C LEU A 15 4.33 -6.06 9.19
N VAL A 16 3.22 -5.61 9.78
CA VAL A 16 2.90 -5.86 11.19
C VAL A 16 1.48 -6.44 11.25
N ILE A 17 1.36 -7.59 11.88
CA ILE A 17 0.08 -8.26 12.08
C ILE A 17 -0.27 -8.18 13.56
N HIS A 18 -1.38 -7.56 13.88
CA HIS A 18 -1.90 -7.49 15.22
C HIS A 18 -3.07 -8.46 15.33
N ARG A 19 -2.79 -9.67 15.82
CA ARG A 19 -3.80 -10.74 15.85
C ARG A 19 -4.92 -10.46 16.83
N GLY A 20 -4.61 -9.78 17.92
CA GLY A 20 -5.62 -9.45 18.92
C GLY A 20 -6.77 -8.62 18.37
N SER A 21 -6.49 -7.71 17.43
CA SER A 21 -7.52 -6.88 16.78
C SER A 21 -7.89 -7.37 15.39
N GLY A 22 -7.16 -8.34 14.85
CA GLY A 22 -7.36 -8.79 13.47
C GLY A 22 -6.96 -7.75 12.44
N THR A 23 -5.91 -6.97 12.71
CA THR A 23 -5.52 -5.84 11.88
C THR A 23 -4.10 -6.03 11.35
N VAL A 24 -3.91 -5.66 10.10
CA VAL A 24 -2.64 -5.75 9.39
C VAL A 24 -2.21 -4.35 8.97
N TYR A 25 -0.97 -4.00 9.28
CA TYR A 25 -0.38 -2.71 8.95
C TYR A 25 0.78 -2.93 7.99
N LEU A 26 0.79 -2.23 6.87
CA LEU A 26 1.92 -2.23 5.95
C LEU A 26 2.67 -0.91 6.09
N ALA A 27 3.99 -0.97 5.99
CA ALA A 27 4.78 0.24 5.80
C ALA A 27 4.43 0.89 4.46
N GLY A 28 4.70 2.17 4.32
CA GLY A 28 4.52 2.88 3.06
C GLY A 28 5.34 2.21 1.95
N GLN A 29 4.71 1.92 0.82
CA GLN A 29 5.34 1.24 -0.30
C GLN A 29 5.69 2.25 -1.38
N VAL A 30 6.93 2.21 -1.82
CA VAL A 30 7.43 2.94 -2.99
C VAL A 30 7.95 1.95 -4.02
N ALA A 31 8.02 2.36 -5.28
CA ALA A 31 8.43 1.47 -6.36
C ALA A 31 9.87 1.00 -6.16
N ARG A 32 10.12 -0.30 -6.35
CA ARG A 32 11.47 -0.87 -6.31
C ARG A 32 12.31 -0.39 -7.48
N ASP A 33 11.67 -0.17 -8.63
CA ASP A 33 12.32 0.42 -9.80
C ASP A 33 11.74 1.82 -10.04
N PRO A 34 12.38 2.86 -9.46
CA PRO A 34 11.85 4.23 -9.57
C PRO A 34 12.17 4.90 -10.91
N THR A 35 12.79 4.18 -11.85
CA THR A 35 13.00 4.70 -13.22
C THR A 35 11.74 4.63 -14.05
N ALA A 36 10.73 3.86 -13.63
CA ALA A 36 9.43 3.80 -14.29
C ALA A 36 8.70 5.14 -14.17
N ASP A 37 7.79 5.40 -15.10
CA ASP A 37 6.89 6.55 -15.00
C ASP A 37 5.87 6.34 -13.85
N VAL A 38 5.01 7.33 -13.61
CA VAL A 38 4.06 7.25 -12.49
C VAL A 38 3.14 6.03 -12.63
N THR A 39 2.64 5.76 -13.82
CA THR A 39 1.78 4.58 -14.06
C THR A 39 2.50 3.28 -13.70
N GLY A 40 3.74 3.13 -14.16
CA GLY A 40 4.57 1.96 -13.83
C GLY A 40 4.88 1.85 -12.36
N GLN A 41 5.16 2.97 -11.70
CA GLN A 41 5.41 2.97 -10.26
C GLN A 41 4.17 2.58 -9.46
N VAL A 42 2.99 3.09 -9.82
CA VAL A 42 1.75 2.71 -9.16
C VAL A 42 1.50 1.21 -9.30
N ARG A 43 1.70 0.65 -10.49
CA ARG A 43 1.55 -0.80 -10.71
C ARG A 43 2.49 -1.61 -9.82
N GLN A 44 3.75 -1.19 -9.70
CA GLN A 44 4.72 -1.86 -8.84
C GLN A 44 4.27 -1.83 -7.37
N VAL A 45 3.88 -0.66 -6.90
CA VAL A 45 3.47 -0.46 -5.51
C VAL A 45 2.25 -1.31 -5.16
N LEU A 46 1.25 -1.35 -6.04
CA LEU A 46 0.06 -2.16 -5.81
C LEU A 46 0.36 -3.66 -5.83
N ALA A 47 1.27 -4.10 -6.70
CA ALA A 47 1.73 -5.49 -6.70
C ALA A 47 2.48 -5.85 -5.42
N GLN A 48 3.30 -4.93 -4.90
CA GLN A 48 4.00 -5.12 -3.62
C GLN A 48 2.99 -5.25 -2.47
N ILE A 49 1.95 -4.43 -2.47
CA ILE A 49 0.88 -4.50 -1.47
C ILE A 49 0.16 -5.84 -1.55
N ASP A 50 -0.20 -6.30 -2.77
CA ASP A 50 -0.82 -7.62 -2.94
C ASP A 50 0.04 -8.73 -2.33
N ALA A 51 1.34 -8.70 -2.57
CA ALA A 51 2.26 -9.71 -2.04
C ALA A 51 2.33 -9.70 -0.52
N LEU A 52 2.43 -8.51 0.09
CA LEU A 52 2.48 -8.39 1.54
C LEU A 52 1.17 -8.81 2.20
N LEU A 53 0.03 -8.47 1.61
CA LEU A 53 -1.26 -8.89 2.12
C LEU A 53 -1.42 -10.42 2.04
N ALA A 54 -1.00 -11.03 0.94
CA ALA A 54 -1.02 -12.48 0.80
C ALA A 54 -0.15 -13.16 1.86
N GLU A 55 1.02 -12.59 2.14
CA GLU A 55 1.91 -13.09 3.19
C GLU A 55 1.25 -13.04 4.56
N ALA A 56 0.43 -12.03 4.82
CA ALA A 56 -0.32 -11.90 6.07
C ALA A 56 -1.57 -12.78 6.12
N GLY A 57 -1.92 -13.46 5.03
CA GLY A 57 -3.11 -14.29 4.97
C GLY A 57 -4.39 -13.52 4.68
N THR A 58 -4.28 -12.38 4.05
CA THR A 58 -5.42 -11.55 3.65
C THR A 58 -5.30 -11.13 2.20
N ASP A 59 -6.12 -10.21 1.74
CA ASP A 59 -6.09 -9.74 0.36
C ASP A 59 -6.67 -8.32 0.24
N LYS A 60 -6.62 -7.76 -0.95
CA LYS A 60 -7.02 -6.38 -1.19
C LYS A 60 -8.50 -6.11 -0.98
N THR A 61 -9.36 -7.13 -0.96
CA THR A 61 -10.79 -6.93 -0.66
C THR A 61 -11.02 -6.60 0.81
N ARG A 62 -10.01 -6.76 1.64
CA ARG A 62 -10.08 -6.53 3.08
C ARG A 62 -9.26 -5.32 3.53
N ILE A 63 -8.81 -4.50 2.61
CA ILE A 63 -8.14 -3.23 2.97
C ILE A 63 -9.19 -2.29 3.56
N LEU A 64 -8.89 -1.77 4.75
CA LEU A 64 -9.77 -0.85 5.47
C LEU A 64 -9.52 0.59 5.06
N SER A 65 -8.25 0.97 4.96
CA SER A 65 -7.88 2.33 4.58
C SER A 65 -6.60 2.33 3.77
N ALA A 66 -6.48 3.32 2.90
CA ALA A 66 -5.28 3.59 2.12
C ALA A 66 -4.98 5.07 2.16
N THR A 67 -3.71 5.40 2.39
CA THR A 67 -3.21 6.76 2.29
C THR A 67 -2.20 6.80 1.16
N ILE A 68 -2.42 7.69 0.20
CA ILE A 68 -1.58 7.83 -0.97
C ILE A 68 -0.92 9.20 -0.94
N HIS A 69 0.39 9.22 -1.15
CA HIS A 69 1.19 10.43 -1.23
C HIS A 69 1.71 10.59 -2.65
N LEU A 70 1.46 11.76 -3.24
CA LEU A 70 1.94 12.12 -4.58
C LEU A 70 2.78 13.39 -4.47
N PRO A 71 4.05 13.37 -4.91
CA PRO A 71 4.83 14.62 -4.99
C PRO A 71 4.23 15.65 -5.93
N ASP A 72 3.49 15.20 -6.94
CA ASP A 72 2.90 16.06 -7.96
C ASP A 72 1.45 15.64 -8.20
N MET A 73 0.50 16.51 -7.83
CA MET A 73 -0.93 16.21 -8.00
C MET A 73 -1.38 16.17 -9.45
N ARG A 74 -0.55 16.58 -10.41
CA ARG A 74 -0.83 16.35 -11.84
C ARG A 74 -0.84 14.86 -12.17
N ASP A 75 -0.25 14.02 -11.32
CA ASP A 75 -0.24 12.55 -11.50
C ASP A 75 -1.50 11.87 -10.95
N PHE A 76 -2.41 12.64 -10.35
CA PHE A 76 -3.64 12.09 -9.77
C PHE A 76 -4.49 11.29 -10.77
N PRO A 77 -4.73 11.79 -12.00
CA PRO A 77 -5.49 11.01 -12.99
C PRO A 77 -4.82 9.66 -13.35
N ALA A 78 -3.50 9.64 -13.49
CA ALA A 78 -2.78 8.40 -13.80
C ALA A 78 -2.87 7.39 -12.64
N LEU A 79 -2.73 7.87 -11.41
CA LEU A 79 -2.94 7.05 -10.22
C LEU A 79 -4.35 6.45 -10.23
N ASN A 80 -5.36 7.27 -10.43
CA ASN A 80 -6.75 6.81 -10.38
C ASN A 80 -7.04 5.75 -11.44
N ALA A 81 -6.47 5.89 -12.65
CA ALA A 81 -6.68 4.92 -13.71
C ALA A 81 -6.17 3.52 -13.31
N VAL A 82 -4.98 3.43 -12.73
CA VAL A 82 -4.43 2.16 -12.28
C VAL A 82 -5.18 1.63 -11.05
N TRP A 83 -5.49 2.52 -10.11
CA TRP A 83 -6.21 2.19 -8.88
C TRP A 83 -7.58 1.58 -9.19
N GLU A 84 -8.34 2.20 -10.08
CA GLU A 84 -9.68 1.73 -10.46
C GLU A 84 -9.65 0.34 -11.07
N ASP A 85 -8.61 0.01 -11.84
CA ASP A 85 -8.42 -1.34 -12.39
C ASP A 85 -8.00 -2.36 -11.33
N TRP A 86 -7.39 -1.91 -10.24
CA TRP A 86 -6.83 -2.79 -9.21
C TRP A 86 -7.85 -3.13 -8.12
N VAL A 87 -8.65 -2.17 -7.68
CA VAL A 87 -9.64 -2.40 -6.62
C VAL A 87 -10.76 -3.32 -7.08
N VAL A 88 -11.41 -3.96 -6.13
CA VAL A 88 -12.55 -4.84 -6.42
C VAL A 88 -13.85 -4.06 -6.19
N ALA A 89 -14.72 -4.07 -7.16
CA ALA A 89 -16.02 -3.39 -7.06
C ALA A 89 -16.79 -3.90 -5.83
N GLY A 90 -17.30 -2.98 -5.02
CA GLY A 90 -18.01 -3.31 -3.79
C GLY A 90 -17.09 -3.52 -2.59
N ALA A 91 -15.76 -3.54 -2.78
CA ALA A 91 -14.79 -3.75 -1.70
C ALA A 91 -13.67 -2.71 -1.74
N THR A 92 -13.98 -1.49 -2.15
CA THR A 92 -13.01 -0.40 -2.16
C THR A 92 -12.74 0.11 -0.74
N PRO A 93 -11.48 0.42 -0.39
CA PRO A 93 -11.16 0.94 0.93
C PRO A 93 -11.51 2.42 1.07
N ALA A 94 -11.60 2.90 2.30
CA ALA A 94 -11.52 4.33 2.55
C ALA A 94 -10.15 4.83 2.08
N ARG A 95 -10.10 5.97 1.40
CA ARG A 95 -8.86 6.46 0.79
C ARG A 95 -8.71 7.97 0.95
N ALA A 96 -7.48 8.41 1.20
CA ALA A 96 -7.08 9.81 1.06
C ALA A 96 -5.86 9.87 0.17
N THR A 97 -5.81 10.89 -0.69
CA THR A 97 -4.64 11.19 -1.52
C THR A 97 -4.20 12.62 -1.23
N VAL A 98 -2.95 12.78 -0.86
CA VAL A 98 -2.38 14.08 -0.50
C VAL A 98 -1.07 14.32 -1.23
N GLN A 99 -0.72 15.59 -1.40
CA GLN A 99 0.58 15.95 -1.96
C GLN A 99 1.62 15.96 -0.84
N ALA A 100 2.74 15.32 -1.08
CA ALA A 100 3.84 15.28 -0.13
C ALA A 100 5.15 14.99 -0.84
N HIS A 101 6.25 15.55 -0.33
CA HIS A 101 7.58 15.14 -0.75
C HIS A 101 7.85 13.74 -0.21
N LEU A 102 8.49 12.90 -1.01
CA LEU A 102 8.88 11.55 -0.63
C LEU A 102 10.37 11.51 -0.28
N ALA A 103 10.85 10.33 0.13
CA ALA A 103 12.21 10.18 0.61
C ALA A 103 13.27 10.49 -0.45
N ALA A 104 12.94 10.33 -1.73
CA ALA A 104 13.84 10.63 -2.83
C ALA A 104 13.05 11.21 -4.01
N PRO A 105 13.66 12.08 -4.84
CA PRO A 105 12.91 12.76 -5.91
C PRO A 105 12.44 11.85 -7.04
N GLU A 106 13.05 10.70 -7.21
CA GLU A 106 12.62 9.72 -8.24
C GLU A 106 11.34 8.97 -7.86
N TYR A 107 10.94 8.96 -6.60
CA TYR A 107 9.67 8.33 -6.19
C TYR A 107 8.51 9.24 -6.56
N LYS A 108 7.56 8.70 -7.29
CA LYS A 108 6.38 9.43 -7.79
C LYS A 108 5.10 9.08 -7.05
N VAL A 109 5.13 8.08 -6.20
CA VAL A 109 3.98 7.65 -5.40
C VAL A 109 4.46 6.85 -4.21
N GLU A 110 3.75 7.01 -3.10
CA GLU A 110 3.87 6.13 -1.94
C GLU A 110 2.48 5.78 -1.46
N VAL A 111 2.24 4.50 -1.16
CA VAL A 111 0.93 4.02 -0.70
C VAL A 111 1.12 3.26 0.59
N GLN A 112 0.35 3.61 1.60
CA GLN A 112 0.29 2.90 2.87
C GLN A 112 -1.13 2.39 3.10
N VAL A 113 -1.27 1.13 3.50
CA VAL A 113 -2.58 0.53 3.74
C VAL A 113 -2.67 -0.12 5.11
N VAL A 114 -3.89 -0.17 5.61
CA VAL A 114 -4.28 -0.94 6.79
C VAL A 114 -5.39 -1.89 6.35
N ALA A 115 -5.29 -3.15 6.72
CA ALA A 115 -6.22 -4.19 6.29
C ALA A 115 -6.73 -5.02 7.46
N ALA A 116 -7.84 -5.71 7.25
CA ALA A 116 -8.31 -6.72 8.18
C ALA A 116 -7.68 -8.07 7.83
N LEU A 117 -7.43 -8.90 8.84
CA LEU A 117 -7.05 -10.28 8.61
C LEU A 117 -8.17 -11.03 7.88
N GLY A 118 -7.79 -12.05 7.15
CA GLY A 118 -8.76 -12.93 6.52
C GLY A 118 -9.63 -13.63 7.56
N SER A 119 -10.78 -14.10 7.13
CA SER A 119 -11.66 -14.89 7.99
C SER A 119 -10.97 -16.13 8.51
N ALA A 120 -11.20 -16.44 9.75
CA ALA A 120 -10.69 -17.67 10.34
C ALA A 120 -11.32 -18.89 9.66
#